data_b79d13292b09a8211048987dd71b172f
#
_entry.id   b79d13292b09a8211048987dd71b172f
#
_cell.length_a   1.000
_cell.length_b   1.000
_cell.length_c   1.000
_cell.angle_alpha   90.00
_cell.angle_beta   90.00
_cell.angle_gamma   90.00
#
_symmetry.space_group_name_H-M   'P 1'
#
loop_
_entity.id
_entity.type
_entity.pdbx_description
1 polymer ?
#
loop_
_entity_poly.entity_id
_entity_poly.type
_entity_poly.pdbx_seq_one_letter_code
_entity_poly.pdbx_strand_id
1 'polypeptide(L)'
;MKYEIAADLPELKKLIADIHVHIVINSVRKYDTEPQPYMEFDRDLKAGYKHHLSDRYRIYLKQKVMDMCHSNGLNQVDLLTSAERKISEKEYWAKRRGQKNLDEHNTELKKKGLTPRQTTFQTEKQYLRDAIDAVASQATSQEEFSRLLSEKYNITFKVSRGRYSYLHPNRQKYITGRNLGTLYEENHLLQIF
;
A
#
# COMPACT_ATOMS: atom_id res chain seq x y z
N MET A 1 -23.60 10.65 27.25
CA MET A 1 -22.98 9.58 28.06
C MET A 1 -21.48 9.63 27.76
N LYS A 2 -20.66 10.16 28.66
CA LYS A 2 -19.19 10.17 28.50
C LYS A 2 -18.67 8.82 28.99
N TYR A 3 -18.04 8.06 28.12
CA TYR A 3 -17.33 6.87 28.53
C TYR A 3 -15.90 7.29 28.90
N GLU A 4 -15.56 7.27 30.19
CA GLU A 4 -14.17 7.30 30.63
C GLU A 4 -13.57 5.92 30.35
N ILE A 5 -12.66 5.85 29.39
CA ILE A 5 -11.86 4.63 29.15
C ILE A 5 -10.67 4.70 30.11
N ALA A 6 -10.62 3.80 31.07
CA ALA A 6 -9.50 3.66 31.98
C ALA A 6 -8.21 3.37 31.21
N ALA A 7 -7.22 4.26 31.33
CA ALA A 7 -6.04 4.33 30.46
C ALA A 7 -4.98 3.22 30.67
N ASP A 8 -5.18 2.25 31.58
CA ASP A 8 -4.10 1.39 32.09
C ASP A 8 -4.25 -0.12 31.87
N LEU A 9 -5.10 -0.57 30.96
CA LEU A 9 -5.20 -2.00 30.64
C LEU A 9 -4.45 -2.31 29.35
N PRO A 10 -3.33 -3.08 29.39
CA PRO A 10 -2.58 -3.48 28.21
C PRO A 10 -3.41 -4.23 27.17
N GLU A 11 -4.42 -4.97 27.64
CA GLU A 11 -5.38 -5.67 26.78
C GLU A 11 -6.32 -4.72 26.04
N LEU A 12 -6.74 -3.62 26.67
CA LEU A 12 -7.55 -2.59 26.02
C LEU A 12 -6.76 -1.85 24.92
N LYS A 13 -5.47 -1.60 25.11
CA LYS A 13 -4.60 -1.03 24.08
C LYS A 13 -4.47 -1.95 22.87
N LYS A 14 -4.48 -3.26 23.07
CA LYS A 14 -4.44 -4.25 22.00
C LYS A 14 -5.78 -4.35 21.27
N LEU A 15 -6.90 -4.22 21.99
CA LEU A 15 -8.24 -4.17 21.41
C LEU A 15 -8.48 -2.87 20.62
N ILE A 16 -7.96 -1.73 21.11
CA ILE A 16 -8.09 -0.42 20.46
C ILE A 16 -7.26 -0.35 19.16
N ALA A 17 -6.18 -1.12 19.05
CA ALA A 17 -5.38 -1.18 17.83
C ALA A 17 -6.14 -1.78 16.62
N ASP A 18 -7.21 -2.54 16.87
CA ASP A 18 -8.01 -3.19 15.84
C ASP A 18 -9.40 -2.54 15.63
N ILE A 19 -9.65 -1.34 16.20
CA ILE A 19 -10.91 -0.62 15.96
C ILE A 19 -10.98 -0.19 14.50
N HIS A 20 -11.96 -0.72 13.81
CA HIS A 20 -12.30 -0.32 12.44
C HIS A 20 -13.78 0.03 12.34
N VAL A 21 -14.11 0.94 11.44
CA VAL A 21 -15.47 1.43 11.25
C VAL A 21 -15.97 0.96 9.89
N HIS A 22 -17.16 0.34 9.89
CA HIS A 22 -17.88 0.03 8.67
C HIS A 22 -18.93 1.11 8.43
N ILE A 23 -18.82 1.81 7.29
CA ILE A 23 -19.80 2.83 6.89
C ILE A 23 -20.67 2.24 5.79
N VAL A 24 -21.97 2.09 6.08
CA VAL A 24 -22.97 1.67 5.11
C VAL A 24 -23.69 2.89 4.57
N ILE A 25 -23.66 3.07 3.25
CA ILE A 25 -24.29 4.21 2.58
C ILE A 25 -25.42 3.67 1.70
N ASN A 26 -26.60 4.25 1.84
CA ASN A 26 -27.74 3.93 0.98
C ASN A 26 -27.41 4.25 -0.48
N SER A 27 -27.77 3.35 -1.38
CA SER A 27 -27.54 3.53 -2.82
C SER A 27 -28.38 4.68 -3.40
N VAL A 28 -29.50 5.01 -2.79
CA VAL A 28 -30.41 6.09 -3.18
C VAL A 28 -30.55 7.09 -2.05
N ARG A 29 -30.46 8.37 -2.39
CA ARG A 29 -30.61 9.47 -1.44
C ARG A 29 -32.06 9.54 -0.96
N LYS A 30 -32.27 9.54 0.34
CA LYS A 30 -33.60 9.56 0.95
C LYS A 30 -34.20 10.98 1.07
N TYR A 31 -33.34 11.98 1.27
CA TYR A 31 -33.75 13.38 1.45
C TYR A 31 -32.90 14.28 0.56
N ASP A 32 -33.46 15.47 0.23
CA ASP A 32 -32.66 16.56 -0.32
C ASP A 32 -31.59 16.97 0.69
N THR A 33 -30.45 17.44 0.21
CA THR A 33 -29.32 17.80 1.07
C THR A 33 -28.66 19.09 0.58
N GLU A 34 -28.00 19.77 1.49
CA GLU A 34 -27.20 20.95 1.18
C GLU A 34 -25.99 20.60 0.32
N PRO A 35 -25.52 21.54 -0.53
CA PRO A 35 -24.34 21.37 -1.35
C PRO A 35 -23.11 20.99 -0.51
N GLN A 36 -22.38 19.98 -0.99
CA GLN A 36 -21.11 19.57 -0.39
C GLN A 36 -19.98 19.69 -1.42
N PRO A 37 -18.72 19.91 -0.99
CA PRO A 37 -17.59 20.17 -1.90
C PRO A 37 -17.31 19.07 -2.93
N TYR A 38 -17.78 17.87 -2.70
CA TYR A 38 -17.62 16.71 -3.59
C TYR A 38 -18.76 16.54 -4.59
N MET A 39 -19.83 17.30 -4.47
CA MET A 39 -20.99 17.22 -5.35
C MET A 39 -20.72 18.02 -6.63
N GLU A 40 -20.97 17.39 -7.78
CA GLU A 40 -20.64 17.98 -9.08
C GLU A 40 -21.90 18.38 -9.87
N PHE A 41 -23.05 17.79 -9.53
CA PHE A 41 -24.30 17.97 -10.29
C PHE A 41 -25.46 18.31 -9.36
N ASP A 42 -26.41 19.11 -9.82
CA ASP A 42 -27.63 19.47 -9.07
C ASP A 42 -28.44 18.25 -8.61
N ARG A 43 -28.41 17.17 -9.40
CA ARG A 43 -29.04 15.89 -9.02
C ARG A 43 -28.40 15.25 -7.78
N ASP A 44 -27.16 15.60 -7.46
CA ASP A 44 -26.48 15.08 -6.27
C ASP A 44 -27.07 15.65 -4.97
N LEU A 45 -27.89 16.71 -5.07
CA LEU A 45 -28.61 17.33 -3.95
C LEU A 45 -29.99 16.73 -3.71
N LYS A 46 -30.54 16.03 -4.70
CA LYS A 46 -31.97 15.65 -4.73
C LYS A 46 -32.22 14.24 -4.20
N ALA A 47 -33.32 14.09 -3.47
CA ALA A 47 -33.87 12.79 -3.08
C ALA A 47 -34.23 11.94 -4.31
N GLY A 48 -34.20 10.63 -4.16
CA GLY A 48 -34.52 9.68 -5.23
C GLY A 48 -33.37 9.39 -6.22
N TYR A 49 -32.33 10.22 -6.22
CA TYR A 49 -31.16 9.97 -7.07
C TYR A 49 -30.12 9.08 -6.39
N LYS A 50 -29.40 8.33 -7.23
CA LYS A 50 -28.35 7.42 -6.77
C LYS A 50 -27.16 8.19 -6.19
N HIS A 51 -26.66 7.75 -5.04
CA HIS A 51 -25.43 8.29 -4.48
C HIS A 51 -24.23 7.84 -5.30
N HIS A 52 -23.42 8.79 -5.74
CA HIS A 52 -22.20 8.54 -6.53
C HIS A 52 -20.97 8.48 -5.64
N LEU A 53 -20.27 7.33 -5.64
CA LEU A 53 -18.95 7.17 -5.00
C LEU A 53 -17.84 7.69 -5.93
N SER A 54 -17.87 8.99 -6.22
CA SER A 54 -16.82 9.64 -7.02
C SER A 54 -15.46 9.65 -6.29
N ASP A 55 -14.37 9.90 -7.02
CA ASP A 55 -13.06 10.08 -6.40
C ASP A 55 -13.03 11.29 -5.47
N ARG A 56 -13.74 12.37 -5.84
CA ARG A 56 -13.91 13.56 -4.97
C ARG A 56 -14.59 13.21 -3.65
N TYR A 57 -15.67 12.41 -3.69
CA TYR A 57 -16.33 11.94 -2.49
C TYR A 57 -15.40 11.11 -1.60
N ARG A 58 -14.63 10.19 -2.21
CA ARG A 58 -13.67 9.35 -1.46
C ARG A 58 -12.57 10.17 -0.79
N ILE A 59 -12.04 11.19 -1.48
CA ILE A 59 -11.06 12.13 -0.91
C ILE A 59 -11.70 12.91 0.25
N TYR A 60 -12.87 13.49 0.03
CA TYR A 60 -13.62 14.22 1.05
C TYR A 60 -13.87 13.39 2.31
N LEU A 61 -14.35 12.15 2.13
CA LEU A 61 -14.61 11.23 3.26
C LEU A 61 -13.34 10.93 4.05
N LYS A 62 -12.24 10.62 3.36
CA LYS A 62 -10.95 10.37 4.00
C LYS A 62 -10.47 11.59 4.78
N GLN A 63 -10.55 12.78 4.19
CA GLN A 63 -10.17 14.02 4.87
C GLN A 63 -11.01 14.23 6.13
N LYS A 64 -12.33 14.04 6.05
CA LYS A 64 -13.21 14.18 7.20
C LYS A 64 -12.89 13.19 8.32
N VAL A 65 -12.57 11.96 7.99
CA VAL A 65 -12.14 10.96 8.98
C VAL A 65 -10.82 11.40 9.65
N MET A 66 -9.86 11.89 8.87
CA MET A 66 -8.59 12.38 9.40
C MET A 66 -8.79 13.60 10.32
N ASP A 67 -9.64 14.56 9.91
CA ASP A 67 -9.99 15.74 10.72
C ASP A 67 -10.64 15.33 12.04
N MET A 68 -11.55 14.35 12.02
CA MET A 68 -12.21 13.83 13.23
C MET A 68 -11.21 13.12 14.14
N CYS A 69 -10.32 12.31 13.61
CA CYS A 69 -9.27 11.66 14.39
C CYS A 69 -8.36 12.71 15.04
N HIS A 70 -7.94 13.71 14.28
CA HIS A 70 -7.09 14.77 14.78
C HIS A 70 -7.77 15.57 15.91
N SER A 71 -9.02 15.98 15.71
CA SER A 71 -9.77 16.75 16.72
C SER A 71 -10.05 15.98 18.02
N ASN A 72 -9.99 14.66 17.97
CA ASN A 72 -10.14 13.78 19.14
C ASN A 72 -8.80 13.24 19.70
N GLY A 73 -7.67 13.75 19.21
CA GLY A 73 -6.33 13.33 19.67
C GLY A 73 -6.00 11.86 19.37
N LEU A 74 -6.65 11.27 18.37
CA LEU A 74 -6.42 9.88 17.97
C LEU A 74 -5.24 9.80 16.99
N ASN A 75 -4.43 8.75 17.13
CA ASN A 75 -3.43 8.41 16.14
C ASN A 75 -4.10 8.07 14.80
N GLN A 76 -3.57 8.63 13.73
CA GLN A 76 -4.10 8.37 12.39
C GLN A 76 -2.98 8.14 11.39
N VAL A 77 -3.30 7.38 10.35
CA VAL A 77 -2.47 7.21 9.17
C VAL A 77 -2.95 8.20 8.10
N ASP A 78 -2.04 8.82 7.35
CA ASP A 78 -2.41 9.61 6.19
C ASP A 78 -3.08 8.72 5.13
N LEU A 79 -4.37 8.98 4.89
CA LEU A 79 -5.21 8.21 3.97
C LEU A 79 -5.18 8.79 2.54
N LEU A 80 -4.57 9.97 2.33
CA LEU A 80 -4.57 10.69 1.06
C LEU A 80 -3.26 10.56 0.32
N THR A 81 -2.15 10.61 1.05
CA THR A 81 -0.81 10.47 0.46
C THR A 81 -0.53 9.01 0.08
N SER A 82 0.01 8.82 -1.10
CA SER A 82 0.45 7.49 -1.52
C SER A 82 1.70 7.06 -0.75
N ALA A 83 1.73 5.82 -0.31
CA ALA A 83 2.86 5.30 0.44
C ALA A 83 4.13 5.27 -0.41
N GLU A 84 5.24 5.73 0.17
CA GLU A 84 6.58 5.65 -0.43
C GLU A 84 6.96 4.21 -0.79
N ARG A 85 6.75 3.29 0.14
CA ARG A 85 6.86 1.83 -0.06
C ARG A 85 5.48 1.20 0.15
N LYS A 86 4.85 0.78 -0.93
CA LYS A 86 3.49 0.26 -0.90
C LYS A 86 3.49 -1.24 -0.64
N ILE A 87 3.03 -1.63 0.54
CA ILE A 87 2.79 -3.04 0.89
C ILE A 87 1.29 -3.26 0.92
N SER A 88 0.77 -4.06 -0.01
CA SER A 88 -0.65 -4.44 -0.02
C SER A 88 -0.93 -5.53 1.01
N GLU A 89 -2.17 -5.60 1.49
CA GLU A 89 -2.61 -6.66 2.40
C GLU A 89 -2.32 -8.07 1.83
N LYS A 90 -2.57 -8.26 0.54
CA LYS A 90 -2.24 -9.51 -0.17
C LYS A 90 -0.75 -9.85 -0.07
N GLU A 91 0.13 -8.86 -0.21
CA GLU A 91 1.58 -9.03 -0.10
C GLU A 91 1.99 -9.35 1.34
N TYR A 92 1.41 -8.65 2.32
CA TYR A 92 1.64 -8.90 3.73
C TYR A 92 1.31 -10.36 4.11
N TRP A 93 0.12 -10.83 3.74
CA TRP A 93 -0.29 -12.20 4.02
C TRP A 93 0.53 -13.24 3.24
N ALA A 94 0.92 -12.93 2.00
CA ALA A 94 1.82 -13.80 1.23
C ALA A 94 3.19 -13.94 1.91
N LYS A 95 3.75 -12.82 2.43
CA LYS A 95 5.02 -12.84 3.17
C LYS A 95 4.89 -13.70 4.44
N ARG A 96 3.82 -13.53 5.22
CA ARG A 96 3.62 -14.32 6.44
C ARG A 96 3.48 -15.82 6.17
N ARG A 97 2.66 -16.19 5.17
CA ARG A 97 2.52 -17.61 4.79
C ARG A 97 3.83 -18.18 4.24
N GLY A 98 4.51 -17.42 3.39
CA GLY A 98 5.79 -17.85 2.83
C GLY A 98 6.86 -18.04 3.91
N GLN A 99 6.94 -17.15 4.90
CA GLN A 99 7.86 -17.30 6.01
C GLN A 99 7.54 -18.53 6.85
N LYS A 100 6.26 -18.76 7.19
CA LYS A 100 5.85 -19.94 7.94
C LYS A 100 6.27 -21.25 7.22
N ASN A 101 6.00 -21.36 5.93
CA ASN A 101 6.36 -22.54 5.14
C ASN A 101 7.89 -22.73 5.08
N LEU A 102 8.64 -21.63 4.98
CA LEU A 102 10.10 -21.68 4.99
C LEU A 102 10.65 -22.14 6.35
N ASP A 103 10.06 -21.65 7.46
CA ASP A 103 10.47 -22.04 8.81
C ASP A 103 10.18 -23.52 9.09
N GLU A 104 9.04 -24.03 8.64
CA GLU A 104 8.68 -25.45 8.71
C GLU A 104 9.70 -26.29 7.92
N HIS A 105 9.97 -25.91 6.67
CA HIS A 105 10.98 -26.59 5.82
C HIS A 105 12.36 -26.57 6.46
N ASN A 106 12.81 -25.41 6.97
CA ASN A 106 14.10 -25.26 7.62
C ASN A 106 14.22 -26.11 8.90
N THR A 107 13.11 -26.27 9.62
CA THR A 107 13.06 -27.15 10.80
C THR A 107 13.27 -28.62 10.39
N GLU A 108 12.67 -29.06 9.29
CA GLU A 108 12.88 -30.41 8.76
C GLU A 108 14.32 -30.63 8.28
N LEU A 109 14.92 -29.65 7.59
CA LEU A 109 16.33 -29.70 7.18
C LEU A 109 17.24 -29.83 8.37
N LYS A 110 17.04 -29.05 9.43
CA LYS A 110 17.83 -29.13 10.67
C LYS A 110 17.70 -30.49 11.36
N LYS A 111 16.50 -31.09 11.39
CA LYS A 111 16.30 -32.44 11.92
C LYS A 111 17.09 -33.51 11.16
N LYS A 112 17.32 -33.27 9.85
CA LYS A 112 18.15 -34.13 8.98
C LYS A 112 19.65 -33.79 9.02
N GLY A 113 20.08 -32.90 9.91
CA GLY A 113 21.49 -32.46 10.01
C GLY A 113 21.94 -31.52 8.89
N LEU A 114 21.01 -30.95 8.11
CA LEU A 114 21.31 -30.05 7.00
C LEU A 114 21.19 -28.59 7.43
N THR A 115 22.07 -27.74 6.92
CA THR A 115 22.02 -26.29 7.18
C THR A 115 21.11 -25.60 6.17
N PRO A 116 20.07 -24.84 6.62
CA PRO A 116 19.23 -24.07 5.73
C PRO A 116 20.00 -23.01 4.97
N ARG A 117 19.80 -22.89 3.66
CA ARG A 117 20.40 -21.86 2.81
C ARG A 117 19.68 -20.52 2.88
N GLN A 118 18.41 -20.53 3.17
CA GLN A 118 17.56 -19.34 3.26
C GLN A 118 16.75 -19.37 4.55
N THR A 119 16.76 -18.27 5.28
CA THR A 119 16.05 -18.12 6.55
C THR A 119 14.93 -17.09 6.50
N THR A 120 14.94 -16.21 5.48
CA THR A 120 13.96 -15.14 5.33
C THR A 120 13.25 -15.27 3.99
N PHE A 121 11.93 -15.33 4.03
CA PHE A 121 11.10 -15.32 2.83
C PHE A 121 10.96 -13.91 2.27
N GLN A 122 11.24 -13.77 0.98
CA GLN A 122 11.12 -12.51 0.24
C GLN A 122 10.02 -12.62 -0.81
N THR A 123 9.09 -11.66 -0.82
CA THR A 123 8.08 -11.58 -1.88
C THR A 123 8.70 -11.01 -3.17
N GLU A 124 8.11 -11.32 -4.32
CA GLU A 124 8.57 -10.78 -5.61
C GLU A 124 8.60 -9.25 -5.64
N LYS A 125 7.62 -8.59 -5.01
CA LYS A 125 7.61 -7.13 -4.90
C LYS A 125 8.71 -6.61 -3.98
N GLN A 126 8.99 -7.31 -2.89
CA GLN A 126 10.09 -6.96 -2.00
C GLN A 126 11.43 -7.12 -2.72
N TYR A 127 11.61 -8.21 -3.47
CA TYR A 127 12.79 -8.41 -4.31
C TYR A 127 12.99 -7.26 -5.29
N LEU A 128 11.92 -6.83 -5.99
CA LEU A 128 12.00 -5.70 -6.91
C LEU A 128 12.39 -4.40 -6.19
N ARG A 129 11.79 -4.10 -5.03
CA ARG A 129 12.15 -2.89 -4.25
C ARG A 129 13.61 -2.90 -3.84
N ASP A 130 14.09 -4.00 -3.27
CA ASP A 130 15.46 -4.11 -2.78
C ASP A 130 16.47 -3.99 -3.94
N ALA A 131 16.19 -4.60 -5.09
CA ALA A 131 17.02 -4.48 -6.28
C ALA A 131 17.02 -3.06 -6.85
N ILE A 132 15.86 -2.40 -6.92
CA ILE A 132 15.74 -1.02 -7.41
C ILE A 132 16.50 -0.06 -6.50
N ASP A 133 16.35 -0.18 -5.18
CA ASP A 133 17.06 0.65 -4.20
C ASP A 133 18.58 0.49 -4.33
N ALA A 134 19.05 -0.76 -4.45
CA ALA A 134 20.49 -1.04 -4.60
C ALA A 134 21.07 -0.51 -5.91
N VAL A 135 20.31 -0.53 -7.00
CA VAL A 135 20.76 -0.02 -8.31
C VAL A 135 20.62 1.49 -8.40
N ALA A 136 19.53 2.09 -7.88
CA ALA A 136 19.32 3.52 -7.91
C ALA A 136 20.44 4.29 -7.20
N SER A 137 21.04 3.71 -6.13
CA SER A 137 22.17 4.32 -5.44
C SER A 137 23.48 4.30 -6.23
N GLN A 138 23.56 3.60 -7.36
CA GLN A 138 24.76 3.41 -8.15
C GLN A 138 24.67 3.97 -9.58
N ALA A 139 23.44 4.04 -10.10
CA ALA A 139 23.18 4.50 -11.47
C ALA A 139 23.24 6.01 -11.56
N THR A 140 23.80 6.52 -12.65
CA THR A 140 23.92 7.95 -12.99
C THR A 140 23.03 8.34 -14.18
N SER A 141 22.35 7.36 -14.77
CA SER A 141 21.40 7.55 -15.87
C SER A 141 20.37 6.44 -15.91
N GLN A 142 19.27 6.70 -16.61
CA GLN A 142 18.19 5.72 -16.80
C GLN A 142 18.67 4.49 -17.58
N GLU A 143 19.54 4.67 -18.57
CA GLU A 143 20.14 3.59 -19.37
C GLU A 143 21.01 2.69 -18.50
N GLU A 144 21.84 3.30 -17.66
CA GLU A 144 22.69 2.56 -16.72
C GLU A 144 21.84 1.83 -15.68
N PHE A 145 20.81 2.48 -15.15
CA PHE A 145 19.84 1.86 -14.25
C PHE A 145 19.20 0.61 -14.85
N SER A 146 18.73 0.71 -16.11
CA SER A 146 18.15 -0.41 -16.84
C SER A 146 19.14 -1.56 -17.02
N ARG A 147 20.38 -1.23 -17.40
CA ARG A 147 21.46 -2.19 -17.61
C ARG A 147 21.80 -2.92 -16.31
N LEU A 148 22.02 -2.19 -15.22
CA LEU A 148 22.36 -2.77 -13.92
C LEU A 148 21.27 -3.65 -13.33
N LEU A 149 19.99 -3.28 -13.51
CA LEU A 149 18.85 -4.11 -13.12
C LEU A 149 18.84 -5.45 -13.86
N SER A 150 19.12 -5.42 -15.16
CA SER A 150 19.20 -6.62 -15.99
C SER A 150 20.38 -7.51 -15.63
N GLU A 151 21.59 -6.93 -15.55
CA GLU A 151 22.83 -7.67 -15.32
C GLU A 151 22.93 -8.28 -13.91
N LYS A 152 22.58 -7.50 -12.87
CA LYS A 152 22.75 -7.93 -11.48
C LYS A 152 21.57 -8.73 -10.93
N TYR A 153 20.35 -8.41 -11.38
CA TYR A 153 19.11 -8.93 -10.77
C TYR A 153 18.19 -9.64 -11.76
N ASN A 154 18.57 -9.70 -13.04
CA ASN A 154 17.75 -10.28 -14.11
C ASN A 154 16.32 -9.67 -14.16
N ILE A 155 16.22 -8.38 -13.86
CA ILE A 155 14.98 -7.61 -13.89
C ILE A 155 14.90 -6.84 -15.20
N THR A 156 13.83 -7.03 -15.98
CA THR A 156 13.59 -6.22 -17.17
C THR A 156 12.86 -4.94 -16.77
N PHE A 157 13.46 -3.81 -17.13
CA PHE A 157 12.90 -2.48 -16.94
C PHE A 157 12.22 -1.98 -18.21
N LYS A 158 11.07 -1.31 -18.09
CA LYS A 158 10.33 -0.73 -19.20
C LYS A 158 9.73 0.61 -18.84
N VAL A 159 9.87 1.58 -19.72
CA VAL A 159 9.17 2.87 -19.66
C VAL A 159 8.05 2.90 -20.69
N SER A 160 6.86 3.29 -20.28
CA SER A 160 5.72 3.42 -21.18
C SER A 160 4.80 4.53 -20.69
N ARG A 161 4.60 5.57 -21.51
CA ARG A 161 3.75 6.73 -21.19
C ARG A 161 4.09 7.39 -19.87
N GLY A 162 5.37 7.62 -19.59
CA GLY A 162 5.84 8.20 -18.33
C GLY A 162 5.63 7.29 -17.12
N ARG A 163 5.62 5.97 -17.30
CA ARG A 163 5.44 5.01 -16.22
C ARG A 163 6.54 3.95 -16.24
N TYR A 164 7.21 3.82 -15.13
CA TYR A 164 8.19 2.79 -14.89
C TYR A 164 7.52 1.46 -14.55
N SER A 165 8.00 0.40 -15.14
CA SER A 165 7.48 -0.96 -14.94
C SER A 165 8.63 -1.96 -14.93
N TYR A 166 8.53 -2.92 -14.02
CA TYR A 166 9.57 -3.89 -13.70
C TYR A 166 9.05 -5.30 -13.88
N LEU A 167 9.80 -6.16 -14.54
CA LEU A 167 9.49 -7.56 -14.69
C LEU A 167 10.41 -8.38 -13.81
N HIS A 168 9.85 -9.01 -12.79
CA HIS A 168 10.57 -9.94 -11.92
C HIS A 168 10.95 -11.21 -12.71
N PRO A 169 12.14 -11.83 -12.49
CA PRO A 169 12.60 -13.00 -13.25
C PRO A 169 11.60 -14.16 -13.34
N ASN A 170 10.83 -14.37 -12.27
CA ASN A 170 9.87 -15.47 -12.18
C ASN A 170 8.44 -15.07 -12.61
N ARG A 171 8.26 -13.91 -13.29
CA ARG A 171 6.95 -13.44 -13.71
C ARG A 171 6.86 -13.26 -15.21
N GLN A 172 5.62 -13.32 -15.71
CA GLN A 172 5.30 -13.00 -17.11
C GLN A 172 4.68 -11.60 -17.27
N LYS A 173 4.30 -10.95 -16.15
CA LYS A 173 3.61 -9.65 -16.17
C LYS A 173 4.41 -8.60 -15.40
N TYR A 174 4.56 -7.43 -16.01
CA TYR A 174 5.20 -6.28 -15.38
C TYR A 174 4.43 -5.78 -14.15
N ILE A 175 5.17 -5.31 -13.17
CA ILE A 175 4.67 -4.57 -12.01
C ILE A 175 5.06 -3.11 -12.21
N THR A 176 4.07 -2.21 -12.17
CA THR A 176 4.33 -0.77 -12.29
C THR A 176 4.95 -0.22 -11.00
N GLY A 177 5.80 0.82 -11.11
CA GLY A 177 6.39 1.51 -9.97
C GLY A 177 5.35 1.92 -8.93
N ARG A 178 4.22 2.47 -9.37
CA ARG A 178 3.08 2.83 -8.50
C ARG A 178 2.57 1.68 -7.61
N ASN A 179 2.71 0.43 -8.05
CA ASN A 179 2.33 -0.75 -7.26
C ASN A 179 3.40 -1.17 -6.25
N LEU A 180 4.61 -0.63 -6.36
CA LEU A 180 5.71 -0.81 -5.42
C LEU A 180 5.76 0.32 -4.39
N GLY A 181 5.38 1.54 -4.80
CA GLY A 181 5.37 2.77 -4.00
C GLY A 181 5.88 3.97 -4.81
N THR A 182 5.74 5.18 -4.28
CA THR A 182 6.12 6.42 -4.99
C THR A 182 7.63 6.53 -5.23
N LEU A 183 8.47 5.92 -4.37
CA LEU A 183 9.92 5.88 -4.57
C LEU A 183 10.36 5.13 -5.85
N TYR A 184 9.46 4.31 -6.43
CA TYR A 184 9.74 3.46 -7.60
C TYR A 184 9.10 3.99 -8.88
N GLU A 185 8.58 5.22 -8.84
CA GLU A 185 8.01 5.91 -9.99
C GLU A 185 9.07 6.79 -10.68
N GLU A 186 8.79 7.15 -11.93
CA GLU A 186 9.68 7.96 -12.76
C GLU A 186 10.10 9.26 -12.08
N ASN A 187 9.12 10.01 -11.55
CA ASN A 187 9.37 11.33 -10.95
C ASN A 187 10.38 11.31 -9.79
N HIS A 188 10.43 10.23 -9.03
CA HIS A 188 11.39 10.10 -7.93
C HIS A 188 12.75 9.63 -8.44
N LEU A 189 12.78 8.60 -9.28
CA LEU A 189 14.03 8.02 -9.74
C LEU A 189 14.82 8.95 -10.67
N LEU A 190 14.15 9.78 -11.47
CA LEU A 190 14.81 10.82 -12.27
C LEU A 190 15.48 11.93 -11.44
N GLN A 191 15.13 12.08 -10.17
CA GLN A 191 15.80 13.02 -9.27
C GLN A 191 17.10 12.45 -8.68
N ILE A 192 17.29 11.14 -8.78
CA ILE A 192 18.45 10.42 -8.24
C ILE A 192 19.56 10.35 -9.32
N PHE A 193 19.17 10.23 -10.59
CA PHE A 193 20.10 10.19 -11.74
C PHE A 193 20.49 11.58 -12.19
#